data_fe1d56786a0bed91da7f6196e74fa0fd
#
_entry.id   fe1d56786a0bed91da7f6196e74fa0fd
#
_cell.length_a   1.000
_cell.length_b   1.000
_cell.length_c   1.000
_cell.angle_alpha   90.00
_cell.angle_beta   90.00
_cell.angle_gamma   90.00
#
_symmetry.space_group_name_H-M   'P 1'
#
loop_
_entity.id
_entity.type
_entity.pdbx_description
1 polymer ?
#
loop_
_entity_poly.entity_id
_entity_poly.type
_entity_poly.pdbx_seq_one_letter_code
_entity_poly.pdbx_strand_id
1 'polypeptide(L)'
;MSSCSCTSDQAKSAHPLPCIRKDFMVHPFQVLEAAQAGARCILIIVRGLTDEEIKPIYTASQLAGMDTLFEVHDEFELERALKHNPNMIGVNNRNLSTFQIDLSFAERVIPLSAFCQI
;
A
#
# COMPACT_ATOMS: atom_id res chain seq x y z
N MET A 1 -7.98 -8.26 -11.10
CA MET A 1 -7.26 -7.61 -12.20
C MET A 1 -6.34 -6.55 -11.65
N SER A 2 -5.10 -6.54 -12.07
CA SER A 2 -4.17 -5.52 -11.61
C SER A 2 -4.62 -4.14 -12.09
N SER A 3 -4.65 -3.18 -11.20
CA SER A 3 -4.96 -1.79 -11.54
C SER A 3 -3.80 -1.06 -12.20
N CYS A 4 -2.65 -1.68 -12.28
CA CYS A 4 -1.48 -1.10 -12.92
C CYS A 4 -1.61 -1.24 -14.44
N SER A 5 -2.11 -0.19 -15.09
CA SER A 5 -2.26 -0.16 -16.55
C SER A 5 -0.91 0.02 -17.28
N CYS A 6 0.08 0.55 -16.59
CA CYS A 6 1.45 0.55 -17.09
C CYS A 6 2.08 -0.79 -16.76
N THR A 7 2.47 -1.55 -17.76
CA THR A 7 3.37 -2.65 -17.48
C THR A 7 4.69 -2.07 -17.00
N SER A 8 5.28 -2.69 -16.00
CA SER A 8 6.57 -2.25 -15.47
C SER A 8 7.65 -2.19 -16.57
N ASP A 9 7.51 -3.03 -17.59
CA ASP A 9 8.44 -3.04 -18.71
C ASP A 9 8.31 -1.79 -19.57
N GLN A 10 7.09 -1.29 -19.78
CA GLN A 10 6.89 -0.03 -20.49
C GLN A 10 7.46 1.15 -19.69
N ALA A 11 7.27 1.15 -18.38
CA ALA A 11 7.84 2.18 -17.52
C ALA A 11 9.36 2.14 -17.53
N LYS A 12 9.96 0.96 -17.53
CA LYS A 12 11.42 0.80 -17.59
C LYS A 12 12.01 1.26 -18.91
N SER A 13 11.32 1.00 -20.02
CA SER A 13 11.84 1.36 -21.34
C SER A 13 11.62 2.85 -21.65
N ALA A 14 10.53 3.45 -21.14
CA ALA A 14 10.20 4.83 -21.41
C ALA A 14 10.88 5.80 -20.42
N HIS A 15 10.78 5.52 -19.10
CA HIS A 15 11.37 6.33 -18.04
C HIS A 15 11.70 5.43 -16.85
N PRO A 16 12.86 5.62 -16.18
CA PRO A 16 13.23 4.85 -15.00
C PRO A 16 12.47 5.29 -13.75
N LEU A 17 11.16 5.49 -13.86
CA LEU A 17 10.31 5.89 -12.75
C LEU A 17 9.88 4.68 -11.94
N PRO A 18 9.86 4.80 -10.60
CA PRO A 18 9.34 3.73 -9.77
C PRO A 18 7.84 3.55 -9.98
N CYS A 19 7.42 2.28 -10.07
CA CYS A 19 6.01 1.92 -10.25
C CYS A 19 5.48 1.23 -9.00
N ILE A 20 4.23 1.50 -8.67
CA ILE A 20 3.51 0.79 -7.62
C ILE A 20 2.51 -0.19 -8.25
N ARG A 21 2.43 -1.40 -7.73
CA ARG A 21 1.34 -2.30 -8.04
C ARG A 21 0.17 -1.97 -7.12
N LYS A 22 -0.81 -1.27 -7.65
CA LYS A 22 -2.06 -0.94 -6.93
C LYS A 22 -3.07 -2.06 -7.17
N ASP A 23 -3.09 -3.01 -6.26
CA ASP A 23 -3.94 -4.18 -6.36
C ASP A 23 -4.25 -4.68 -4.94
N PHE A 24 -5.28 -5.51 -4.81
CA PHE A 24 -5.58 -6.16 -3.54
C PHE A 24 -4.57 -7.29 -3.31
N MET A 25 -3.60 -7.06 -2.44
CA MET A 25 -2.63 -8.08 -2.07
C MET A 25 -3.26 -9.00 -1.04
N VAL A 26 -3.37 -10.27 -1.36
CA VAL A 26 -3.96 -11.28 -0.49
C VAL A 26 -3.01 -12.45 -0.23
N HIS A 27 -1.91 -12.52 -0.97
CA HIS A 27 -0.95 -13.62 -0.85
C HIS A 27 0.48 -13.13 -1.17
N PRO A 28 1.50 -13.62 -0.46
CA PRO A 28 2.89 -13.25 -0.73
C PRO A 28 3.36 -13.50 -2.17
N PHE A 29 2.77 -14.45 -2.85
CA PHE A 29 3.09 -14.73 -4.25
C PHE A 29 2.87 -13.53 -5.17
N GLN A 30 1.86 -12.70 -4.87
CA GLN A 30 1.60 -11.48 -5.64
C GLN A 30 2.76 -10.48 -5.53
N VAL A 31 3.46 -10.48 -4.40
CA VAL A 31 4.67 -9.64 -4.22
C VAL A 31 5.76 -10.09 -5.18
N LEU A 32 5.96 -11.40 -5.32
CA LEU A 32 6.94 -11.95 -6.26
C LEU A 32 6.59 -11.62 -7.70
N GLU A 33 5.31 -11.69 -8.06
CA GLU A 33 4.85 -11.28 -9.38
C GLU A 33 5.14 -9.81 -9.64
N ALA A 34 4.86 -8.95 -8.66
CA ALA A 34 5.13 -7.52 -8.77
C ALA A 34 6.63 -7.24 -8.93
N ALA A 35 7.46 -7.93 -8.17
CA ALA A 35 8.92 -7.79 -8.25
C ALA A 35 9.45 -8.21 -9.63
N GLN A 36 8.96 -9.33 -10.17
CA GLN A 36 9.33 -9.80 -11.48
C GLN A 36 8.93 -8.81 -12.59
N ALA A 37 7.76 -8.20 -12.43
CA ALA A 37 7.30 -7.17 -13.36
C ALA A 37 8.06 -5.86 -13.22
N GLY A 38 8.90 -5.72 -12.21
CA GLY A 38 9.73 -4.54 -11.98
C GLY A 38 9.08 -3.45 -11.16
N ALA A 39 7.99 -3.74 -10.46
CA ALA A 39 7.39 -2.79 -9.53
C ALA A 39 8.35 -2.52 -8.37
N ARG A 40 8.34 -1.29 -7.88
CA ARG A 40 9.18 -0.85 -6.75
C ARG A 40 8.42 -0.78 -5.45
N CYS A 41 7.09 -0.81 -5.52
CA CYS A 41 6.23 -0.65 -4.37
C CYS A 41 4.98 -1.51 -4.54
N ILE A 42 4.47 -2.01 -3.43
CA ILE A 42 3.17 -2.69 -3.38
C ILE A 42 2.24 -1.94 -2.44
N LEU A 43 0.95 -2.20 -2.57
CA LEU A 43 -0.08 -1.63 -1.72
C LEU A 43 -0.61 -2.70 -0.77
N ILE A 44 -0.66 -2.40 0.52
CA ILE A 44 -1.36 -3.23 1.52
C ILE A 44 -2.55 -2.44 2.02
N ILE A 45 -3.75 -2.94 1.74
CA ILE A 45 -5.00 -2.35 2.23
C ILE A 45 -5.33 -3.01 3.57
N VAL A 46 -5.09 -2.29 4.65
CA VAL A 46 -5.20 -2.83 6.02
C VAL A 46 -6.61 -3.34 6.30
N ARG A 47 -7.63 -2.65 5.79
CA ARG A 47 -9.03 -3.04 5.99
C ARG A 47 -9.36 -4.42 5.44
N GLY A 48 -8.73 -4.82 4.35
CA GLY A 48 -9.01 -6.08 3.67
C GLY A 48 -8.25 -7.28 4.21
N LEU A 49 -7.36 -7.09 5.19
CA LEU A 49 -6.46 -8.15 5.66
C LEU A 49 -6.42 -8.22 7.17
N THR A 50 -6.21 -9.42 7.70
CA THR A 50 -5.87 -9.61 9.11
C THR A 50 -4.38 -9.33 9.33
N ASP A 51 -3.98 -9.15 10.59
CA ASP A 51 -2.57 -8.91 10.90
C ASP A 51 -1.70 -10.12 10.53
N GLU A 52 -2.23 -11.33 10.67
CA GLU A 52 -1.55 -12.55 10.27
C GLU A 52 -1.36 -12.64 8.76
N GLU A 53 -2.28 -12.09 7.98
CA GLU A 53 -2.18 -12.05 6.50
C GLU A 53 -1.21 -10.98 6.04
N ILE A 54 -1.17 -9.84 6.73
CA ILE A 54 -0.28 -8.72 6.40
C ILE A 54 1.19 -9.15 6.58
N LYS A 55 1.49 -9.85 7.65
CA LYS A 55 2.86 -10.21 8.02
C LYS A 55 3.66 -10.90 6.90
N PRO A 56 3.18 -12.01 6.31
CA PRO A 56 3.93 -12.67 5.24
C PRO A 56 4.04 -11.82 3.98
N ILE A 57 3.02 -11.02 3.65
CA ILE A 57 3.05 -10.13 2.49
C ILE A 57 4.11 -9.06 2.69
N TYR A 58 4.13 -8.43 3.85
CA TYR A 58 5.11 -7.39 4.16
C TYR A 58 6.53 -7.96 4.20
N THR A 59 6.71 -9.12 4.83
CA THR A 59 8.00 -9.80 4.86
C THR A 59 8.51 -10.10 3.46
N ALA A 60 7.64 -10.59 2.57
CA ALA A 60 8.01 -10.86 1.18
C ALA A 60 8.45 -9.59 0.46
N SER A 61 7.77 -8.47 0.69
CA SER A 61 8.16 -7.19 0.09
C SER A 61 9.53 -6.72 0.56
N GLN A 62 9.82 -6.87 1.83
CA GLN A 62 11.13 -6.52 2.39
C GLN A 62 12.24 -7.38 1.82
N LEU A 63 12.02 -8.70 1.70
CA LEU A 63 12.98 -9.62 1.09
C LEU A 63 13.22 -9.33 -0.39
N ALA A 64 12.20 -8.86 -1.10
CA ALA A 64 12.31 -8.47 -2.50
C ALA A 64 12.92 -7.08 -2.69
N GLY A 65 13.22 -6.35 -1.61
CA GLY A 65 13.74 -4.99 -1.67
C GLY A 65 12.73 -3.96 -2.18
N MET A 66 11.45 -4.21 -1.97
CA MET A 66 10.36 -3.33 -2.41
C MET A 66 9.87 -2.47 -1.25
N ASP A 67 9.39 -1.29 -1.59
CA ASP A 67 8.67 -0.44 -0.65
C ASP A 67 7.23 -0.93 -0.49
N THR A 68 6.60 -0.57 0.62
CA THR A 68 5.23 -0.96 0.90
C THR A 68 4.45 0.27 1.36
N LEU A 69 3.33 0.53 0.70
CA LEU A 69 2.38 1.57 1.09
C LEU A 69 1.22 0.90 1.83
N PHE A 70 1.07 1.23 3.11
CA PHE A 70 -0.06 0.77 3.91
C PHE A 70 -1.20 1.77 3.79
N GLU A 71 -2.32 1.34 3.21
CA GLU A 71 -3.50 2.18 3.08
C GLU A 71 -4.42 1.98 4.29
N VAL A 72 -4.75 3.08 4.96
CA VAL A 72 -5.62 3.09 6.14
C VAL A 72 -6.77 4.06 5.93
N HIS A 73 -7.92 3.76 6.53
CA HIS A 73 -9.16 4.54 6.40
C HIS A 73 -9.62 5.15 7.73
N ASP A 74 -9.12 4.66 8.85
CA ASP A 74 -9.48 5.15 10.18
C ASP A 74 -8.33 4.97 11.18
N GLU A 75 -8.55 5.44 12.39
CA GLU A 75 -7.52 5.39 13.44
C GLU A 75 -7.22 3.95 13.89
N PHE A 76 -8.21 3.08 13.88
CA PHE A 76 -8.03 1.68 14.22
C PHE A 76 -7.11 0.97 13.22
N GLU A 77 -7.34 1.21 11.93
CA GLU A 77 -6.48 0.67 10.88
C GLU A 77 -5.07 1.25 10.96
N LEU A 78 -4.96 2.53 11.30
CA LEU A 78 -3.66 3.17 11.49
C LEU A 78 -2.86 2.49 12.61
N GLU A 79 -3.49 2.23 13.75
CA GLU A 79 -2.84 1.53 14.85
C GLU A 79 -2.34 0.14 14.43
N ARG A 80 -3.14 -0.58 13.66
CA ARG A 80 -2.75 -1.88 13.13
C ARG A 80 -1.54 -1.77 12.20
N ALA A 81 -1.57 -0.79 11.30
CA ALA A 81 -0.45 -0.56 10.38
C ALA A 81 0.84 -0.21 11.11
N LEU A 82 0.75 0.62 12.14
CA LEU A 82 1.93 1.04 12.91
C LEU A 82 2.64 -0.11 13.63
N LYS A 83 1.92 -1.18 13.96
CA LYS A 83 2.52 -2.38 14.56
C LYS A 83 3.52 -3.07 13.64
N HIS A 84 3.42 -2.85 12.35
CA HIS A 84 4.31 -3.45 11.35
C HIS A 84 5.50 -2.57 11.00
N ASN A 85 5.65 -1.40 11.62
CA ASN A 85 6.73 -0.43 11.33
C ASN A 85 6.81 -0.06 9.84
N PRO A 86 5.73 0.45 9.24
CA PRO A 86 5.71 0.74 7.80
C PRO A 86 6.60 1.93 7.44
N ASN A 87 7.16 1.90 6.24
CA ASN A 87 7.90 3.02 5.68
C ASN A 87 6.98 4.14 5.21
N MET A 88 5.83 3.76 4.67
CA MET A 88 4.86 4.70 4.11
C MET A 88 3.46 4.30 4.54
N ILE A 89 2.67 5.29 4.90
CA ILE A 89 1.24 5.12 5.19
C ILE A 89 0.46 6.07 4.30
N GLY A 90 -0.50 5.51 3.56
CA GLY A 90 -1.44 6.29 2.79
C GLY A 90 -2.75 6.41 3.54
N VAL A 91 -3.22 7.63 3.71
CA VAL A 91 -4.52 7.89 4.33
C VAL A 91 -5.55 8.05 3.23
N ASN A 92 -6.52 7.12 3.21
CA ASN A 92 -7.63 7.18 2.29
C ASN A 92 -8.84 7.77 3.02
N ASN A 93 -9.23 8.97 2.64
CA ASN A 93 -10.32 9.70 3.30
C ASN A 93 -11.71 9.24 2.85
N ARG A 94 -11.79 8.38 1.85
CA ARG A 94 -13.08 7.91 1.34
C ARG A 94 -13.63 6.80 2.22
N ASN A 95 -14.82 7.02 2.77
CA ASN A 95 -15.56 5.96 3.42
C ASN A 95 -16.23 5.09 2.36
N LEU A 96 -15.77 3.87 2.18
CA LEU A 96 -16.27 2.96 1.16
C LEU A 96 -17.73 2.52 1.41
N SER A 97 -18.20 2.61 2.65
CA SER A 97 -19.58 2.28 2.99
C SER A 97 -20.56 3.38 2.61
N THR A 98 -20.18 4.65 2.76
CA THR A 98 -21.04 5.81 2.49
C THR A 98 -20.60 6.63 1.29
N PHE A 99 -19.42 6.36 0.75
CA PHE A 99 -18.74 7.14 -0.31
C PHE A 99 -18.51 8.61 0.07
N GLN A 100 -18.59 8.93 1.35
CA GLN A 100 -18.27 10.26 1.85
C GLN A 100 -16.76 10.41 2.05
N ILE A 101 -16.27 11.62 1.85
CA ILE A 101 -14.88 11.98 2.08
C ILE A 101 -14.80 12.74 3.39
N ASP A 102 -14.03 12.21 4.34
CA ASP A 102 -13.78 12.86 5.62
C ASP A 102 -12.32 13.29 5.70
N LEU A 103 -12.07 14.59 5.52
CA LEU A 103 -10.73 15.16 5.58
C LEU A 103 -10.22 15.32 7.00
N SER A 104 -11.10 15.30 8.00
CA SER A 104 -10.70 15.50 9.40
C SER A 104 -9.79 14.40 9.92
N PHE A 105 -9.98 13.16 9.44
CA PHE A 105 -9.10 12.05 9.79
C PHE A 105 -7.66 12.30 9.33
N ALA A 106 -7.48 12.70 8.08
CA ALA A 106 -6.15 12.99 7.54
C ALA A 106 -5.47 14.12 8.32
N GLU A 107 -6.21 15.17 8.67
CA GLU A 107 -5.68 16.29 9.44
C GLU A 107 -5.18 15.88 10.82
N ARG A 108 -5.85 14.91 11.46
CA ARG A 108 -5.43 14.41 12.78
C ARG A 108 -4.19 13.53 12.71
N VAL A 109 -4.01 12.82 11.61
CA VAL A 109 -2.97 11.78 11.50
C VAL A 109 -1.68 12.29 10.89
N ILE A 110 -1.77 13.22 9.94
CA ILE A 110 -0.63 13.75 9.20
C ILE A 110 0.52 14.24 10.10
N PRO A 111 0.27 14.92 11.24
CA PRO A 111 1.36 15.36 12.10
C PRO A 111 2.13 14.25 12.82
N LEU A 112 1.66 13.02 12.80
CA LEU A 112 2.22 11.92 13.60
C LEU A 112 3.38 11.19 12.93
N SER A 113 3.50 11.25 11.61
CA SER A 113 4.62 10.67 10.86
C SER A 113 4.56 11.06 9.38
N ALA A 114 5.45 10.49 8.57
CA ALA A 114 5.48 10.77 7.13
C ALA A 114 4.33 10.03 6.43
N PHE A 115 3.20 10.70 6.27
CA PHE A 115 2.02 10.15 5.60
C PHE A 115 1.87 10.71 4.19
N CYS A 116 1.30 9.87 3.33
CA CYS A 116 0.85 10.27 2.01
C CYS A 116 -0.68 10.23 2.00
N GLN A 117 -1.30 11.28 1.50
CA GLN A 117 -2.76 11.31 1.34
C GLN A 117 -3.13 10.70 0.00
N ILE A 118 -4.04 9.78 0.04
CA ILE A 118 -4.54 9.11 -1.15
C ILE A 118 -5.90 9.67 -1.56
#